data_8ecb9541836b387f0d7da0983e9a3b9a
#
_entry.id   8ecb9541836b387f0d7da0983e9a3b9a
#
_cell.length_a   1.000
_cell.length_b   1.000
_cell.length_c   1.000
_cell.angle_alpha   90.00
_cell.angle_beta   90.00
_cell.angle_gamma   90.00
#
_symmetry.space_group_name_H-M   'P 1'
#
loop_
_entity.id
_entity.type
_entity.pdbx_description
1 polymer ?
#
loop_
_entity_poly.entity_id
_entity_poly.type
_entity_poly.pdbx_seq_one_letter_code
_entity_poly.pdbx_strand_id
1 'polypeptide(L)'
;MFLRRLKLTNYRKFSTEQNVVEFISSKIVKKYEDENAEESVTIEDTKEVSGEIGEIDVASDTTLIIGKNNAGKTTIITALDNLINHSNAFGANDFNYRYLQEYLNDYDVNNPPASAPYIEFKIIIELEEDSSDRVSNLIPFMLVEDVEDSELDICIRYEVVDLVFFQSEMKESFSEGKDKNAFAKFLSLLQNTDYTLTYYDKNLNRIDADFKLSNLMELQCIKANHLKNDHCLTDAFNKIINYRYDHVFQKEKREITKELEQINSDLTQNISKNHTDVIRNVLKTLVSMERMGVDLSADITFDQLMKDLIKYEYIEDETNIPEDQFGLGYTNLVMIIATIMDYMERYPDSSFNSKINLISIEEPETFMHPQMQELFIKNINETIRVLLSSKDKDVNSQIIITTHSSHILNSKIHSTNTFNNICYLHEEKRNASVTNLCNKIVMPNESENEESESFKF
;
A
#
# COMPACT_ATOMS: atom_id res chain seq x y z
N MET A 1 2.05 -9.85 -15.15
CA MET A 1 0.69 -9.32 -14.85
C MET A 1 0.77 -8.13 -13.92
N PHE A 2 -0.10 -7.13 -14.09
CA PHE A 2 -0.13 -5.93 -13.26
C PHE A 2 -1.55 -5.34 -13.16
N LEU A 3 -1.76 -4.54 -12.11
CA LEU A 3 -2.99 -3.78 -11.90
C LEU A 3 -3.03 -2.62 -12.89
N ARG A 4 -4.02 -2.63 -13.79
CA ARG A 4 -4.19 -1.57 -14.80
C ARG A 4 -5.13 -0.49 -14.35
N ARG A 5 -6.31 -0.86 -13.84
CA ARG A 5 -7.34 0.10 -13.41
C ARG A 5 -8.04 -0.36 -12.16
N LEU A 6 -8.45 0.62 -11.36
CA LEU A 6 -9.37 0.44 -10.24
C LEU A 6 -10.52 1.42 -10.39
N LYS A 7 -11.75 0.91 -10.51
CA LYS A 7 -12.95 1.71 -10.46
C LYS A 7 -13.60 1.56 -9.08
N LEU A 8 -13.96 2.69 -8.45
CA LEU A 8 -14.63 2.73 -7.15
C LEU A 8 -16.03 3.31 -7.33
N THR A 9 -17.06 2.56 -7.03
CA THR A 9 -18.46 2.97 -7.21
C THR A 9 -19.17 2.96 -5.86
N ASN A 10 -19.82 4.07 -5.51
CA ASN A 10 -20.54 4.25 -4.26
C ASN A 10 -19.71 4.12 -2.98
N TYR A 11 -18.39 4.31 -3.07
CA TYR A 11 -17.46 4.16 -1.97
C TYR A 11 -16.99 5.50 -1.44
N ARG A 12 -17.32 5.84 -0.19
CA ARG A 12 -16.98 7.09 0.49
C ARG A 12 -17.28 8.33 -0.37
N LYS A 13 -16.25 9.02 -0.86
CA LYS A 13 -16.42 10.19 -1.75
C LYS A 13 -16.61 9.82 -3.23
N PHE A 14 -16.39 8.57 -3.62
CA PHE A 14 -16.53 8.14 -5.02
C PHE A 14 -17.97 7.77 -5.33
N SER A 15 -18.49 8.34 -6.43
CA SER A 15 -19.80 8.06 -6.99
C SER A 15 -19.70 7.10 -8.18
N THR A 16 -20.67 7.15 -9.09
CA THR A 16 -20.68 6.35 -10.31
C THR A 16 -19.89 6.96 -11.46
N GLU A 17 -19.55 8.26 -11.37
CA GLU A 17 -18.88 9.02 -12.42
C GLU A 17 -17.46 9.39 -12.04
N GLN A 18 -16.57 9.49 -13.03
CA GLN A 18 -15.16 9.95 -12.88
C GLN A 18 -14.43 9.28 -11.70
N ASN A 19 -14.60 7.98 -11.57
CA ASN A 19 -14.17 7.18 -10.42
C ASN A 19 -13.17 6.09 -10.78
N VAL A 20 -12.49 6.21 -11.93
CA VAL A 20 -11.51 5.26 -12.44
C VAL A 20 -10.10 5.79 -12.20
N VAL A 21 -9.29 5.04 -11.48
CA VAL A 21 -7.85 5.28 -11.30
C VAL A 21 -7.08 4.37 -12.25
N GLU A 22 -6.22 4.93 -13.08
CA GLU A 22 -5.37 4.17 -13.99
C GLU A 22 -3.96 3.99 -13.43
N PHE A 23 -3.48 2.76 -13.48
CA PHE A 23 -2.12 2.36 -13.13
C PHE A 23 -1.48 1.82 -14.41
N ILE A 24 -0.67 2.65 -15.10
CA ILE A 24 -0.09 2.29 -16.40
C ILE A 24 1.31 1.71 -16.18
N SER A 25 1.63 0.59 -16.83
CA SER A 25 2.98 0.04 -16.80
C SER A 25 3.95 0.77 -17.73
N SER A 26 5.26 0.57 -17.51
CA SER A 26 6.31 1.11 -18.38
C SER A 26 6.15 0.66 -19.84
N LYS A 27 5.74 -0.60 -20.09
CA LYS A 27 5.52 -1.12 -21.44
C LYS A 27 4.38 -0.41 -22.16
N ILE A 28 3.29 -0.10 -21.45
CA ILE A 28 2.16 0.65 -22.03
C ILE A 28 2.56 2.10 -22.31
N VAL A 29 3.33 2.73 -21.44
CA VAL A 29 3.86 4.07 -21.70
C VAL A 29 4.66 4.10 -23.01
N LYS A 30 5.56 3.15 -23.22
CA LYS A 30 6.32 3.00 -24.47
C LYS A 30 5.39 2.78 -25.68
N LYS A 31 4.38 1.92 -25.58
CA LYS A 31 3.42 1.65 -26.64
C LYS A 31 2.61 2.90 -27.02
N TYR A 32 2.23 3.73 -26.03
CA TYR A 32 1.54 5.00 -26.29
C TYR A 32 2.45 6.07 -26.90
N GLU A 33 3.72 6.08 -26.60
CA GLU A 33 4.70 6.98 -27.21
C GLU A 33 4.98 6.59 -28.66
N ASP A 34 5.07 5.28 -28.96
CA ASP A 34 5.30 4.76 -30.31
C ASP A 34 4.07 4.90 -31.23
N GLU A 35 2.85 4.78 -30.71
CA GLU A 35 1.62 5.01 -31.50
C GLU A 35 1.46 6.47 -31.95
N ASN A 36 2.18 7.43 -31.37
CA ASN A 36 2.21 8.82 -31.81
C ASN A 36 3.37 9.14 -32.79
N ALA A 37 4.32 8.22 -32.93
CA ALA A 37 5.30 8.26 -34.03
C ALA A 37 4.67 7.64 -35.28
N GLU A 38 4.59 8.36 -36.36
CA GLU A 38 3.97 7.92 -37.65
C GLU A 38 4.63 6.67 -38.29
N GLU A 39 5.59 6.04 -37.61
CA GLU A 39 6.21 4.78 -38.03
C GLU A 39 6.07 3.75 -36.88
N SER A 40 5.42 2.63 -37.20
CA SER A 40 5.28 1.47 -36.34
C SER A 40 6.66 0.80 -36.14
N VAL A 41 7.36 1.19 -35.06
CA VAL A 41 8.58 0.52 -34.63
C VAL A 41 8.18 -0.60 -33.68
N THR A 42 8.46 -1.83 -34.05
CA THR A 42 8.24 -3.00 -33.20
C THR A 42 9.24 -2.98 -32.02
N ILE A 43 8.84 -3.53 -30.87
CA ILE A 43 9.61 -3.53 -29.61
C ILE A 43 11.04 -4.07 -29.77
N GLU A 44 11.31 -4.87 -30.80
CA GLU A 44 12.65 -5.40 -31.11
C GLU A 44 13.60 -4.36 -31.73
N ASP A 45 13.08 -3.33 -32.38
CA ASP A 45 13.89 -2.30 -33.05
C ASP A 45 14.37 -1.19 -32.12
N THR A 46 13.79 -1.05 -30.91
CA THR A 46 14.17 -0.01 -29.94
C THR A 46 15.53 -0.26 -29.28
N LYS A 47 16.16 -1.41 -29.47
CA LYS A 47 17.52 -1.66 -28.96
C LYS A 47 18.61 -0.87 -29.69
N GLU A 48 18.35 -0.39 -30.89
CA GLU A 48 19.34 0.36 -31.69
C GLU A 48 19.16 1.88 -31.66
N VAL A 49 18.03 2.40 -31.16
CA VAL A 49 17.78 3.86 -31.00
C VAL A 49 18.23 4.38 -29.65
N SER A 50 18.97 3.60 -28.87
CA SER A 50 19.53 3.97 -27.56
C SER A 50 20.64 5.04 -27.60
N GLY A 51 20.64 5.89 -28.60
CA GLY A 51 21.72 6.84 -28.85
C GLY A 51 21.61 8.18 -28.15
N GLU A 52 20.49 8.61 -27.55
CA GLU A 52 20.44 9.92 -26.86
C GLU A 52 19.23 10.15 -25.94
N ILE A 53 18.31 9.22 -25.84
CA ILE A 53 17.29 9.27 -24.77
C ILE A 53 17.92 8.54 -23.60
N GLY A 54 18.55 9.29 -22.70
CA GLY A 54 19.11 8.75 -21.46
C GLY A 54 18.10 7.82 -20.82
N GLU A 55 18.56 6.66 -20.34
CA GLU A 55 17.76 5.63 -19.68
C GLU A 55 16.62 6.24 -18.90
N ILE A 56 15.41 6.16 -19.47
CA ILE A 56 14.18 6.63 -18.84
C ILE A 56 13.84 5.57 -17.79
N ASP A 57 14.65 5.52 -16.75
CA ASP A 57 14.53 4.51 -15.73
C ASP A 57 13.85 5.05 -14.47
N VAL A 58 13.34 6.25 -14.58
CA VAL A 58 12.75 6.92 -13.43
C VAL A 58 11.27 6.68 -13.38
N ALA A 59 10.86 5.86 -12.42
CA ALA A 59 9.50 5.73 -11.96
C ALA A 59 8.47 5.35 -13.05
N SER A 60 8.88 4.62 -14.11
CA SER A 60 7.96 4.15 -15.14
C SER A 60 6.84 3.26 -14.59
N ASP A 61 7.13 2.48 -13.55
CA ASP A 61 6.15 1.63 -12.85
C ASP A 61 5.52 2.33 -11.64
N THR A 62 5.79 3.62 -11.47
CA THR A 62 5.27 4.41 -10.36
C THR A 62 4.08 5.26 -10.82
N THR A 63 2.93 5.02 -10.20
CA THR A 63 1.74 5.86 -10.36
C THR A 63 1.71 6.92 -9.28
N LEU A 64 1.56 8.17 -9.69
CA LEU A 64 1.45 9.31 -8.79
C LEU A 64 -0.02 9.72 -8.65
N ILE A 65 -0.56 9.66 -7.45
CA ILE A 65 -1.91 10.11 -7.13
C ILE A 65 -1.81 11.46 -6.41
N ILE A 66 -2.19 12.53 -7.11
CA ILE A 66 -2.07 13.90 -6.63
C ILE A 66 -3.44 14.51 -6.37
N GLY A 67 -3.49 15.52 -5.51
CA GLY A 67 -4.73 16.26 -5.22
C GLY A 67 -4.66 16.97 -3.88
N LYS A 68 -5.60 17.89 -3.67
CA LYS A 68 -5.71 18.61 -2.39
C LYS A 68 -5.97 17.66 -1.22
N ASN A 69 -5.72 18.16 0.00
CA ASN A 69 -6.11 17.42 1.20
C ASN A 69 -7.60 17.13 1.18
N ASN A 70 -7.97 15.93 1.62
CA ASN A 70 -9.35 15.45 1.63
C ASN A 70 -9.99 15.21 0.23
N ALA A 71 -9.22 15.23 -0.87
CA ALA A 71 -9.72 14.92 -2.21
C ALA A 71 -10.04 13.42 -2.42
N GLY A 72 -9.57 12.53 -1.54
CA GLY A 72 -9.83 11.09 -1.64
C GLY A 72 -8.59 10.23 -1.93
N LYS A 73 -7.37 10.80 -1.91
CA LYS A 73 -6.11 10.05 -2.15
C LYS A 73 -5.99 8.81 -1.26
N THR A 74 -6.02 9.02 0.06
CA THR A 74 -5.97 7.93 1.06
C THR A 74 -7.15 6.96 0.93
N THR A 75 -8.30 7.41 0.42
CA THR A 75 -9.47 6.55 0.20
C THR A 75 -9.18 5.46 -0.84
N ILE A 76 -8.44 5.77 -1.90
CA ILE A 76 -8.04 4.79 -2.92
C ILE A 76 -7.14 3.71 -2.30
N ILE A 77 -6.13 4.14 -1.53
CA ILE A 77 -5.22 3.21 -0.86
C ILE A 77 -5.96 2.36 0.19
N THR A 78 -6.84 3.00 0.97
CA THR A 78 -7.67 2.26 1.95
C THR A 78 -8.58 1.24 1.27
N ALA A 79 -9.13 1.54 0.09
CA ALA A 79 -9.95 0.58 -0.65
C ALA A 79 -9.12 -0.64 -1.05
N LEU A 80 -7.93 -0.45 -1.62
CA LEU A 80 -7.02 -1.54 -1.97
C LEU A 80 -6.59 -2.33 -0.73
N ASP A 81 -6.22 -1.66 0.35
CA ASP A 81 -5.79 -2.30 1.59
C ASP A 81 -6.91 -3.13 2.23
N ASN A 82 -8.13 -2.60 2.28
CA ASN A 82 -9.28 -3.34 2.79
C ASN A 82 -9.62 -4.55 1.90
N LEU A 83 -9.57 -4.41 0.58
CA LEU A 83 -9.87 -5.51 -0.34
C LEU A 83 -8.84 -6.64 -0.25
N ILE A 84 -7.56 -6.30 -0.08
CA ILE A 84 -6.45 -7.26 -0.11
C ILE A 84 -6.17 -7.82 1.29
N ASN A 85 -5.99 -6.94 2.29
CA ASN A 85 -5.48 -7.30 3.60
C ASN A 85 -6.57 -7.40 4.69
N HIS A 86 -7.68 -6.66 4.54
CA HIS A 86 -8.69 -6.46 5.59
C HIS A 86 -10.12 -6.59 5.07
N SER A 87 -10.46 -7.70 4.41
CA SER A 87 -11.77 -7.90 3.75
C SER A 87 -13.01 -7.71 4.65
N ASN A 88 -12.85 -7.80 5.97
CA ASN A 88 -13.93 -7.60 6.94
C ASN A 88 -14.02 -6.15 7.46
N ALA A 89 -13.21 -5.21 6.94
CA ALA A 89 -13.16 -3.83 7.43
C ALA A 89 -14.24 -2.92 6.84
N PHE A 90 -15.00 -3.39 5.85
CA PHE A 90 -16.08 -2.59 5.25
C PHE A 90 -17.28 -2.47 6.16
N GLY A 91 -17.94 -1.31 6.12
CA GLY A 91 -19.12 -1.03 6.93
C GLY A 91 -20.01 0.07 6.33
N ALA A 92 -21.11 0.39 7.02
CA ALA A 92 -22.06 1.40 6.56
C ALA A 92 -21.44 2.80 6.33
N ASN A 93 -20.35 3.13 7.03
CA ASN A 93 -19.65 4.41 6.87
C ASN A 93 -18.79 4.49 5.60
N ASP A 94 -18.60 3.38 4.90
CA ASP A 94 -17.84 3.32 3.65
C ASP A 94 -18.71 3.60 2.43
N PHE A 95 -20.03 3.64 2.58
CA PHE A 95 -20.92 4.05 1.50
C PHE A 95 -20.80 5.54 1.18
N ASN A 96 -21.02 5.90 -0.08
CA ASN A 96 -21.20 7.27 -0.48
C ASN A 96 -22.54 7.81 0.07
N TYR A 97 -22.51 8.81 0.94
CA TYR A 97 -23.71 9.32 1.60
C TYR A 97 -24.71 9.97 0.64
N ARG A 98 -24.25 10.54 -0.45
CA ARG A 98 -25.13 11.10 -1.47
C ARG A 98 -25.91 9.99 -2.17
N TYR A 99 -25.24 8.92 -2.56
CA TYR A 99 -25.87 7.72 -3.09
C TYR A 99 -26.91 7.15 -2.12
N LEU A 100 -26.56 7.06 -0.83
CA LEU A 100 -27.52 6.59 0.18
C LEU A 100 -28.74 7.52 0.33
N GLN A 101 -28.55 8.85 0.23
CA GLN A 101 -29.63 9.80 0.27
C GLN A 101 -30.55 9.69 -0.97
N GLU A 102 -29.96 9.55 -2.14
CA GLU A 102 -30.70 9.32 -3.40
C GLU A 102 -31.47 8.02 -3.32
N TYR A 103 -30.84 6.91 -2.89
CA TYR A 103 -31.51 5.63 -2.68
C TYR A 103 -32.69 5.74 -1.71
N LEU A 104 -32.52 6.39 -0.57
CA LEU A 104 -33.61 6.59 0.39
C LEU A 104 -34.73 7.47 -0.18
N ASN A 105 -34.39 8.53 -0.94
CA ASN A 105 -35.40 9.40 -1.55
C ASN A 105 -36.27 8.65 -2.57
N ASP A 106 -35.65 7.80 -3.36
CA ASP A 106 -36.31 7.00 -4.40
C ASP A 106 -37.03 5.74 -3.86
N TYR A 107 -36.75 5.37 -2.60
CA TYR A 107 -37.36 4.20 -1.98
C TYR A 107 -38.89 4.39 -1.85
N ASP A 108 -39.68 3.46 -2.43
CA ASP A 108 -41.14 3.33 -2.29
C ASP A 108 -41.45 2.00 -1.62
N VAL A 109 -42.24 2.06 -0.53
CA VAL A 109 -42.68 0.89 0.24
C VAL A 109 -43.51 -0.08 -0.61
N ASN A 110 -44.25 0.44 -1.60
CA ASN A 110 -45.13 -0.37 -2.48
C ASN A 110 -44.36 -0.92 -3.70
N ASN A 111 -43.23 -0.30 -4.06
CA ASN A 111 -42.40 -0.73 -5.18
C ASN A 111 -40.93 -0.60 -4.79
N PRO A 112 -40.43 -1.47 -3.90
CA PRO A 112 -39.06 -1.35 -3.42
C PRO A 112 -38.03 -1.57 -4.55
N PRO A 113 -36.87 -0.92 -4.50
CA PRO A 113 -35.81 -1.17 -5.45
C PRO A 113 -35.40 -2.65 -5.54
N ALA A 114 -35.03 -3.09 -6.73
CA ALA A 114 -34.67 -4.49 -6.99
C ALA A 114 -33.40 -4.93 -6.27
N SER A 115 -32.56 -3.99 -5.83
CA SER A 115 -31.31 -4.23 -5.09
C SER A 115 -31.22 -3.36 -3.84
N ALA A 116 -30.57 -3.86 -2.80
CA ALA A 116 -30.13 -3.05 -1.67
C ALA A 116 -28.97 -2.14 -2.10
N PRO A 117 -28.62 -1.11 -1.31
CA PRO A 117 -27.42 -0.34 -1.54
C PRO A 117 -26.18 -1.24 -1.55
N TYR A 118 -25.25 -0.98 -2.48
CA TYR A 118 -24.00 -1.74 -2.60
C TYR A 118 -22.85 -0.80 -2.93
N ILE A 119 -21.64 -1.25 -2.58
CA ILE A 119 -20.39 -0.67 -3.04
C ILE A 119 -19.80 -1.62 -4.09
N GLU A 120 -19.28 -1.07 -5.19
CA GLU A 120 -18.67 -1.89 -6.23
C GLU A 120 -17.24 -1.42 -6.51
N PHE A 121 -16.35 -2.39 -6.58
CA PHE A 121 -14.97 -2.23 -7.02
C PHE A 121 -14.76 -3.05 -8.28
N LYS A 122 -14.29 -2.42 -9.35
CA LYS A 122 -13.89 -3.13 -10.57
C LYS A 122 -12.39 -3.01 -10.71
N ILE A 123 -11.71 -4.14 -10.74
CA ILE A 123 -10.27 -4.27 -10.88
C ILE A 123 -9.99 -4.82 -12.28
N ILE A 124 -9.16 -4.12 -13.05
CA ILE A 124 -8.71 -4.58 -14.37
C ILE A 124 -7.24 -4.92 -14.26
N ILE A 125 -6.93 -6.16 -14.61
CA ILE A 125 -5.58 -6.71 -14.61
C ILE A 125 -5.15 -6.88 -16.05
N GLU A 126 -3.94 -6.45 -16.35
CA GLU A 126 -3.31 -6.70 -17.64
C GLU A 126 -2.35 -7.88 -17.53
N LEU A 127 -2.44 -8.79 -18.49
CA LEU A 127 -1.57 -9.95 -18.64
C LEU A 127 -0.51 -9.65 -19.70
N GLU A 128 0.75 -9.93 -19.43
CA GLU A 128 1.82 -9.81 -20.40
C GLU A 128 1.97 -11.12 -21.17
N GLU A 129 2.04 -11.05 -22.51
CA GLU A 129 2.04 -12.22 -23.40
C GLU A 129 3.22 -13.17 -23.15
N ASP A 130 4.40 -12.66 -22.84
CA ASP A 130 5.63 -13.46 -22.66
C ASP A 130 6.06 -13.58 -21.19
N SER A 131 5.15 -13.32 -20.23
CA SER A 131 5.51 -13.38 -18.83
C SER A 131 5.52 -14.81 -18.28
N SER A 132 6.42 -15.06 -17.33
CA SER A 132 6.44 -16.31 -16.55
C SER A 132 5.36 -16.37 -15.47
N ASP A 133 4.36 -15.49 -15.52
CA ASP A 133 3.33 -15.35 -14.51
C ASP A 133 2.38 -16.55 -14.44
N ARG A 134 2.06 -16.95 -13.23
CA ARG A 134 1.12 -18.03 -12.96
C ARG A 134 -0.30 -17.49 -12.88
N VAL A 135 -1.08 -17.73 -13.91
CA VAL A 135 -2.47 -17.26 -14.02
C VAL A 135 -3.50 -18.17 -13.33
N SER A 136 -3.06 -19.20 -12.59
CA SER A 136 -3.97 -20.17 -11.95
C SER A 136 -5.02 -19.52 -11.03
N ASN A 137 -4.68 -18.42 -10.38
CA ASN A 137 -5.59 -17.69 -9.50
C ASN A 137 -6.61 -16.84 -10.28
N LEU A 138 -6.39 -16.63 -11.57
CA LEU A 138 -7.27 -15.85 -12.45
C LEU A 138 -8.28 -16.71 -13.21
N ILE A 139 -8.07 -18.04 -13.28
CA ILE A 139 -8.93 -18.97 -14.02
C ILE A 139 -10.43 -18.76 -13.74
N PRO A 140 -10.90 -18.54 -12.49
CA PRO A 140 -12.32 -18.34 -12.22
C PRO A 140 -12.93 -17.12 -12.92
N PHE A 141 -12.13 -16.15 -13.33
CA PHE A 141 -12.55 -14.91 -13.97
C PHE A 141 -12.34 -14.91 -15.48
N MET A 142 -11.58 -15.89 -16.02
CA MET A 142 -11.27 -15.96 -17.44
C MET A 142 -12.46 -16.54 -18.22
N LEU A 143 -12.90 -15.82 -19.23
CA LEU A 143 -13.92 -16.29 -20.18
C LEU A 143 -13.23 -16.77 -21.47
N VAL A 144 -13.89 -17.65 -22.22
CA VAL A 144 -13.35 -18.17 -23.49
C VAL A 144 -13.11 -17.06 -24.50
N GLU A 145 -13.87 -15.96 -24.40
CA GLU A 145 -13.76 -14.78 -25.28
C GLU A 145 -12.57 -13.88 -24.91
N ASP A 146 -12.02 -14.00 -23.69
CA ASP A 146 -10.90 -13.17 -23.22
C ASP A 146 -9.53 -13.67 -23.69
N VAL A 147 -9.48 -14.75 -24.47
CA VAL A 147 -8.21 -15.33 -24.96
C VAL A 147 -7.47 -14.40 -25.93
N GLU A 148 -8.19 -13.45 -26.53
CA GLU A 148 -7.61 -12.42 -27.42
C GLU A 148 -7.37 -11.09 -26.70
N ASP A 149 -7.98 -10.87 -25.51
CA ASP A 149 -7.83 -9.67 -24.71
C ASP A 149 -6.77 -9.88 -23.63
N SER A 150 -5.76 -9.03 -23.60
CA SER A 150 -4.74 -9.02 -22.52
C SER A 150 -5.28 -8.50 -21.17
N GLU A 151 -6.53 -8.03 -21.12
CA GLU A 151 -7.15 -7.45 -19.93
C GLU A 151 -8.17 -8.40 -19.32
N LEU A 152 -8.13 -8.54 -17.99
CA LEU A 152 -9.06 -9.34 -17.20
C LEU A 152 -9.81 -8.47 -16.20
N ASP A 153 -11.12 -8.60 -16.17
CA ASP A 153 -12.02 -7.85 -15.29
C ASP A 153 -12.44 -8.68 -14.07
N ILE A 154 -12.20 -8.13 -12.88
CA ILE A 154 -12.71 -8.65 -11.61
C ILE A 154 -13.66 -7.62 -11.00
N CYS A 155 -14.93 -7.97 -10.86
CA CYS A 155 -15.90 -7.13 -10.18
C CYS A 155 -16.14 -7.66 -8.76
N ILE A 156 -16.03 -6.76 -7.77
CA ILE A 156 -16.20 -7.09 -6.34
C ILE A 156 -17.30 -6.19 -5.80
N ARG A 157 -18.34 -6.79 -5.23
CA ARG A 157 -19.43 -6.04 -4.58
C ARG A 157 -19.48 -6.30 -3.11
N TYR A 158 -19.57 -5.24 -2.34
CA TYR A 158 -19.98 -5.29 -0.94
C TYR A 158 -21.47 -5.10 -0.92
N GLU A 159 -22.20 -6.20 -0.74
CA GLU A 159 -23.64 -6.27 -0.91
C GLU A 159 -24.32 -7.05 0.23
N VAL A 160 -25.60 -6.86 0.39
CA VAL A 160 -26.38 -7.49 1.45
C VAL A 160 -26.47 -9.00 1.25
N VAL A 161 -26.35 -9.76 2.34
CA VAL A 161 -26.42 -11.23 2.33
C VAL A 161 -27.85 -11.71 2.04
N ASP A 162 -28.84 -11.10 2.68
CA ASP A 162 -30.27 -11.44 2.52
C ASP A 162 -31.09 -10.20 2.11
N LEU A 163 -31.37 -10.12 0.81
CA LEU A 163 -32.15 -9.02 0.23
C LEU A 163 -33.59 -9.02 0.74
N VAL A 164 -34.20 -10.20 0.95
CA VAL A 164 -35.57 -10.29 1.40
C VAL A 164 -35.71 -9.78 2.82
N PHE A 165 -34.80 -10.16 3.67
CA PHE A 165 -34.72 -9.65 5.05
C PHE A 165 -34.52 -8.14 5.06
N PHE A 166 -33.53 -7.62 4.31
CA PHE A 166 -33.29 -6.19 4.18
C PHE A 166 -34.52 -5.41 3.74
N GLN A 167 -35.26 -5.91 2.71
CA GLN A 167 -36.45 -5.26 2.23
C GLN A 167 -37.58 -5.28 3.27
N SER A 168 -37.69 -6.34 4.09
CA SER A 168 -38.67 -6.41 5.17
C SER A 168 -38.41 -5.38 6.27
N GLU A 169 -37.14 -5.23 6.67
CA GLU A 169 -36.68 -4.22 7.65
C GLU A 169 -36.90 -2.78 7.13
N MET A 170 -36.61 -2.55 5.85
CA MET A 170 -36.88 -1.26 5.19
C MET A 170 -38.38 -0.95 5.18
N LYS A 171 -39.22 -1.93 4.85
CA LYS A 171 -40.66 -1.77 4.83
C LYS A 171 -41.23 -1.47 6.22
N GLU A 172 -40.75 -2.16 7.26
CA GLU A 172 -41.17 -1.91 8.63
C GLU A 172 -40.75 -0.51 9.09
N SER A 173 -39.50 -0.14 8.82
CA SER A 173 -38.90 1.15 9.24
C SER A 173 -39.54 2.37 8.60
N PHE A 174 -40.10 2.23 7.37
CA PHE A 174 -40.62 3.34 6.56
C PHE A 174 -42.09 3.20 6.17
N SER A 175 -42.83 2.28 6.78
CA SER A 175 -44.26 2.07 6.52
C SER A 175 -45.13 3.30 6.79
N GLU A 176 -44.76 4.12 7.80
CA GLU A 176 -45.48 5.35 8.16
C GLU A 176 -44.96 6.58 7.40
N GLY A 177 -44.00 6.39 6.45
CA GLY A 177 -43.40 7.44 5.67
C GLY A 177 -42.02 7.87 6.21
N LYS A 178 -41.43 8.87 5.55
CA LYS A 178 -40.07 9.39 5.85
C LYS A 178 -40.16 10.66 6.72
N ASP A 179 -39.76 10.56 7.96
CA ASP A 179 -39.69 11.69 8.91
C ASP A 179 -38.32 12.43 8.78
N LYS A 180 -38.12 13.48 9.63
CA LYS A 180 -36.85 14.25 9.66
C LYS A 180 -35.63 13.41 10.03
N ASN A 181 -35.82 12.25 10.66
CA ASN A 181 -34.77 11.35 11.11
C ASN A 181 -34.63 10.14 10.18
N ALA A 182 -35.33 10.11 9.05
CA ALA A 182 -35.37 8.98 8.12
C ALA A 182 -33.95 8.53 7.69
N PHE A 183 -33.05 9.47 7.39
CA PHE A 183 -31.69 9.13 6.99
C PHE A 183 -30.89 8.51 8.14
N ALA A 184 -31.04 9.00 9.37
CA ALA A 184 -30.35 8.40 10.54
C ALA A 184 -30.88 7.00 10.84
N LYS A 185 -32.22 6.77 10.70
CA LYS A 185 -32.81 5.42 10.81
C LYS A 185 -32.27 4.49 9.73
N PHE A 186 -32.15 4.99 8.50
CA PHE A 186 -31.61 4.22 7.39
C PHE A 186 -30.13 3.83 7.63
N LEU A 187 -29.29 4.77 8.07
CA LEU A 187 -27.90 4.45 8.43
C LEU A 187 -27.80 3.41 9.55
N SER A 188 -28.67 3.51 10.56
CA SER A 188 -28.72 2.51 11.64
C SER A 188 -29.15 1.14 11.12
N LEU A 189 -30.09 1.07 10.18
CA LEU A 189 -30.49 -0.16 9.53
C LEU A 189 -29.31 -0.78 8.76
N LEU A 190 -28.58 0.02 7.95
CA LEU A 190 -27.40 -0.45 7.22
C LEU A 190 -26.29 -0.95 8.14
N GLN A 191 -26.11 -0.33 9.32
CA GLN A 191 -25.11 -0.77 10.30
C GLN A 191 -25.45 -2.13 10.93
N ASN A 192 -26.72 -2.47 11.00
CA ASN A 192 -27.22 -3.72 11.57
C ASN A 192 -27.51 -4.81 10.51
N THR A 193 -27.33 -4.48 9.23
CA THR A 193 -27.53 -5.41 8.12
C THR A 193 -26.23 -6.15 7.84
N ASP A 194 -26.34 -7.47 7.60
CA ASP A 194 -25.20 -8.29 7.21
C ASP A 194 -24.86 -8.10 5.74
N TYR A 195 -23.63 -7.67 5.50
CA TYR A 195 -23.03 -7.48 4.18
C TYR A 195 -21.87 -8.43 3.96
N THR A 196 -21.62 -8.78 2.70
CA THR A 196 -20.49 -9.62 2.30
C THR A 196 -19.83 -9.11 1.02
N LEU A 197 -18.55 -9.45 0.83
CA LEU A 197 -17.87 -9.25 -0.43
C LEU A 197 -18.17 -10.43 -1.36
N THR A 198 -18.77 -10.15 -2.50
CA THR A 198 -19.06 -11.13 -3.55
C THR A 198 -18.27 -10.80 -4.80
N TYR A 199 -17.67 -11.82 -5.42
CA TYR A 199 -16.85 -11.70 -6.62
C TYR A 199 -17.66 -12.09 -7.86
N TYR A 200 -17.45 -11.35 -8.95
CA TYR A 200 -18.11 -11.54 -10.23
C TYR A 200 -17.12 -11.47 -11.37
N ASP A 201 -17.40 -12.19 -12.45
CA ASP A 201 -16.68 -12.06 -13.71
C ASP A 201 -17.11 -10.81 -14.52
N LYS A 202 -16.54 -10.62 -15.71
CA LYS A 202 -16.86 -9.52 -16.63
C LYS A 202 -18.38 -9.45 -16.98
N ASN A 203 -19.05 -10.61 -17.04
CA ASN A 203 -20.47 -10.74 -17.39
C ASN A 203 -21.39 -10.69 -16.15
N LEU A 204 -20.85 -10.33 -15.00
CA LEU A 204 -21.56 -10.31 -13.70
C LEU A 204 -22.11 -11.69 -13.28
N ASN A 205 -21.47 -12.77 -13.69
CA ASN A 205 -21.73 -14.07 -13.11
C ASN A 205 -20.98 -14.21 -11.79
N ARG A 206 -21.70 -14.65 -10.76
CA ARG A 206 -21.11 -14.84 -9.44
C ARG A 206 -20.07 -15.96 -9.45
N ILE A 207 -18.92 -15.68 -8.85
CA ILE A 207 -17.85 -16.65 -8.65
C ILE A 207 -18.08 -17.34 -7.30
N ASP A 208 -18.41 -18.63 -7.33
CA ASP A 208 -18.71 -19.43 -6.13
C ASP A 208 -17.45 -20.03 -5.45
N ALA A 209 -16.25 -19.66 -5.92
CA ALA A 209 -15.01 -20.14 -5.32
C ALA A 209 -14.71 -19.39 -4.01
N ASP A 210 -14.03 -20.06 -3.07
CA ASP A 210 -13.41 -19.45 -1.89
C ASP A 210 -12.22 -18.54 -2.34
N PHE A 211 -12.51 -17.58 -3.23
CA PHE A 211 -11.54 -16.65 -3.75
C PHE A 211 -11.37 -15.48 -2.81
N LYS A 212 -10.11 -15.10 -2.60
CA LYS A 212 -9.73 -13.87 -1.89
C LYS A 212 -8.75 -13.10 -2.75
N LEU A 213 -8.92 -11.79 -2.83
CA LEU A 213 -8.03 -10.93 -3.61
C LEU A 213 -6.57 -11.03 -3.13
N SER A 214 -6.33 -11.34 -1.86
CA SER A 214 -5.00 -11.63 -1.29
C SER A 214 -4.28 -12.84 -1.91
N ASN A 215 -5.00 -13.71 -2.63
CA ASN A 215 -4.39 -14.80 -3.39
C ASN A 215 -3.77 -14.31 -4.70
N LEU A 216 -4.19 -13.15 -5.19
CA LEU A 216 -3.79 -12.57 -6.47
C LEU A 216 -2.91 -11.34 -6.32
N MET A 217 -3.09 -10.57 -5.26
CA MET A 217 -2.39 -9.32 -5.03
C MET A 217 -1.80 -9.29 -3.63
N GLU A 218 -0.65 -8.62 -3.51
CA GLU A 218 -0.08 -8.21 -2.22
C GLU A 218 0.09 -6.71 -2.22
N LEU A 219 -0.25 -6.07 -1.10
CA LEU A 219 -0.12 -4.63 -0.92
C LEU A 219 0.63 -4.34 0.37
N GLN A 220 1.74 -3.62 0.24
CA GLN A 220 2.44 -3.01 1.36
C GLN A 220 2.14 -1.52 1.43
N CYS A 221 1.49 -1.09 2.51
CA CYS A 221 1.22 0.33 2.76
C CYS A 221 2.32 0.94 3.65
N ILE A 222 2.95 2.00 3.18
CA ILE A 222 3.98 2.76 3.89
C ILE A 222 3.47 4.18 4.12
N LYS A 223 3.38 4.58 5.39
CA LYS A 223 2.94 5.93 5.79
C LYS A 223 4.14 6.71 6.35
N ALA A 224 4.42 7.86 5.78
CA ALA A 224 5.54 8.69 6.20
C ALA A 224 5.42 9.28 7.63
N ASN A 225 4.23 9.23 8.24
CA ASN A 225 3.96 9.86 9.55
C ASN A 225 4.29 8.97 10.77
N HIS A 226 5.07 7.90 10.60
CA HIS A 226 5.33 6.95 11.70
C HIS A 226 6.57 7.27 12.56
N LEU A 227 7.13 8.48 12.47
CA LEU A 227 8.20 8.93 13.36
C LEU A 227 7.65 9.14 14.78
N LYS A 228 7.54 8.05 15.55
CA LYS A 228 6.96 8.09 16.91
C LYS A 228 7.99 8.17 18.02
N ASN A 229 9.24 7.77 17.77
CA ASN A 229 10.30 7.63 18.77
C ASN A 229 11.65 8.11 18.24
N ASP A 230 12.52 8.51 19.14
CA ASP A 230 13.91 8.91 18.84
C ASP A 230 14.79 7.75 18.33
N HIS A 231 14.29 6.50 18.36
CA HIS A 231 14.98 5.26 17.98
C HIS A 231 14.21 4.46 16.89
N CYS A 232 13.43 5.13 16.06
CA CYS A 232 12.59 4.45 15.06
C CYS A 232 13.40 3.70 13.99
N LEU A 233 14.59 4.19 13.63
CA LEU A 233 15.48 3.53 12.67
C LEU A 233 16.15 2.30 13.28
N THR A 234 16.64 2.43 14.50
CA THR A 234 17.16 1.31 15.30
C THR A 234 16.15 0.19 15.36
N ASP A 235 14.87 0.50 15.67
CA ASP A 235 13.78 -0.48 15.72
C ASP A 235 13.49 -1.11 14.34
N ALA A 236 13.53 -0.32 13.27
CA ALA A 236 13.28 -0.81 11.92
C ALA A 236 14.39 -1.76 11.44
N PHE A 237 15.66 -1.36 11.59
CA PHE A 237 16.79 -2.21 11.20
C PHE A 237 16.91 -3.46 12.06
N ASN A 238 16.60 -3.37 13.36
CA ASN A 238 16.59 -4.54 14.24
C ASN A 238 15.57 -5.59 13.80
N LYS A 239 14.40 -5.20 13.31
CA LYS A 239 13.41 -6.14 12.76
C LYS A 239 13.97 -6.91 11.56
N ILE A 240 14.64 -6.20 10.64
CA ILE A 240 15.25 -6.80 9.45
C ILE A 240 16.35 -7.77 9.86
N ILE A 241 17.25 -7.35 10.74
CA ILE A 241 18.40 -8.15 11.16
C ILE A 241 17.95 -9.37 11.93
N ASN A 242 16.99 -9.22 12.88
CA ASN A 242 16.42 -10.36 13.61
C ASN A 242 15.77 -11.36 12.67
N TYR A 243 14.99 -10.91 11.69
CA TYR A 243 14.42 -11.79 10.69
C TYR A 243 15.49 -12.57 9.91
N ARG A 244 16.58 -11.89 9.48
CA ARG A 244 17.69 -12.55 8.76
C ARG A 244 18.40 -13.57 9.63
N TYR A 245 18.64 -13.28 10.92
CA TYR A 245 19.22 -14.25 11.85
C TYR A 245 18.32 -15.44 12.13
N ASP A 246 16.99 -15.24 12.12
CA ASP A 246 16.04 -16.35 12.34
C ASP A 246 15.87 -17.26 11.12
N HIS A 247 16.06 -16.74 9.90
CA HIS A 247 15.75 -17.49 8.67
C HIS A 247 17.00 -17.79 7.81
N VAL A 248 17.95 -16.87 7.73
CA VAL A 248 19.12 -16.99 6.83
C VAL A 248 20.39 -17.34 7.61
N PHE A 249 20.66 -16.66 8.71
CA PHE A 249 21.91 -16.74 9.48
C PHE A 249 21.74 -17.50 10.81
N GLN A 250 21.00 -18.60 10.80
CA GLN A 250 20.72 -19.37 12.02
C GLN A 250 21.95 -19.97 12.69
N LYS A 251 23.00 -20.27 11.93
CA LYS A 251 24.25 -20.80 12.49
C LYS A 251 24.99 -19.71 13.26
N GLU A 252 25.13 -18.55 12.67
CA GLU A 252 25.77 -17.38 13.24
C GLU A 252 24.98 -16.91 14.49
N LYS A 253 23.64 -16.94 14.46
CA LYS A 253 22.82 -16.67 15.66
C LYS A 253 23.15 -17.61 16.82
N ARG A 254 23.30 -18.90 16.53
CA ARG A 254 23.67 -19.90 17.56
C ARG A 254 25.08 -19.67 18.12
N GLU A 255 26.02 -19.24 17.31
CA GLU A 255 27.38 -18.90 17.75
C GLU A 255 27.36 -17.69 18.65
N ILE A 256 26.70 -16.59 18.26
CA ILE A 256 26.52 -15.40 19.10
C ILE A 256 25.81 -15.75 20.42
N THR A 257 24.77 -16.58 20.38
CA THR A 257 24.05 -17.03 21.59
C THR A 257 24.99 -17.75 22.57
N LYS A 258 25.88 -18.63 22.08
CA LYS A 258 26.88 -19.30 22.93
C LYS A 258 27.89 -18.32 23.52
N GLU A 259 28.33 -17.35 22.74
CA GLU A 259 29.22 -16.28 23.27
C GLU A 259 28.52 -15.47 24.35
N LEU A 260 27.25 -15.15 24.19
CA LEU A 260 26.44 -14.46 25.19
C LEU A 260 26.27 -15.31 26.48
N GLU A 261 26.06 -16.61 26.35
CA GLU A 261 26.02 -17.54 27.51
C GLU A 261 27.33 -17.48 28.32
N GLN A 262 28.48 -17.45 27.62
CA GLN A 262 29.80 -17.31 28.28
C GLN A 262 29.92 -15.94 28.97
N ILE A 263 29.55 -14.86 28.29
CA ILE A 263 29.58 -13.50 28.87
C ILE A 263 28.66 -13.42 30.09
N ASN A 264 27.45 -13.96 30.03
CA ASN A 264 26.52 -14.01 31.13
C ASN A 264 27.10 -14.77 32.34
N SER A 265 27.78 -15.89 32.09
CA SER A 265 28.46 -16.67 33.12
C SER A 265 29.56 -15.84 33.81
N ASP A 266 30.40 -15.17 33.03
CA ASP A 266 31.52 -14.37 33.55
C ASP A 266 31.01 -13.14 34.33
N LEU A 267 29.99 -12.45 33.82
CA LEU A 267 29.33 -11.34 34.50
C LEU A 267 28.67 -11.79 35.81
N THR A 268 27.95 -12.90 35.77
CA THR A 268 27.30 -13.49 36.95
C THR A 268 28.33 -13.79 38.03
N GLN A 269 29.44 -14.44 37.65
CA GLN A 269 30.51 -14.73 38.60
C GLN A 269 31.10 -13.48 39.25
N ASN A 270 31.36 -12.44 38.47
CA ASN A 270 31.92 -11.19 38.95
C ASN A 270 30.92 -10.43 39.85
N ILE A 271 29.65 -10.36 39.49
CA ILE A 271 28.61 -9.69 40.28
C ILE A 271 28.35 -10.45 41.57
N SER A 272 28.23 -11.77 41.48
CA SER A 272 27.97 -12.64 42.62
C SER A 272 29.12 -12.54 43.66
N LYS A 273 30.36 -12.60 43.18
CA LYS A 273 31.54 -12.48 44.08
C LYS A 273 31.59 -11.17 44.85
N ASN A 274 31.14 -10.08 44.28
CA ASN A 274 31.28 -8.77 44.90
C ASN A 274 30.04 -8.32 45.70
N HIS A 275 28.85 -8.81 45.36
CA HIS A 275 27.61 -8.25 45.91
C HIS A 275 26.68 -9.27 46.61
N THR A 276 26.65 -10.55 46.19
CA THR A 276 25.71 -11.53 46.71
C THR A 276 25.91 -11.78 48.19
N ASP A 277 27.13 -11.88 48.69
CA ASP A 277 27.43 -12.11 50.09
C ASP A 277 27.03 -10.94 50.98
N VAL A 278 27.16 -9.71 50.50
CA VAL A 278 26.71 -8.51 51.22
C VAL A 278 25.20 -8.51 51.35
N ILE A 279 24.47 -8.79 50.26
CA ILE A 279 23.00 -8.85 50.24
C ILE A 279 22.50 -9.98 51.12
N ARG A 280 23.11 -11.18 51.04
CA ARG A 280 22.76 -12.32 51.91
C ARG A 280 22.96 -12.00 53.39
N ASN A 281 24.05 -11.35 53.74
CA ASN A 281 24.32 -10.97 55.14
C ASN A 281 23.29 -9.96 55.65
N VAL A 282 22.90 -8.98 54.87
CA VAL A 282 21.84 -8.04 55.22
C VAL A 282 20.51 -8.75 55.41
N LEU A 283 20.14 -9.67 54.50
CA LEU A 283 18.87 -10.41 54.58
C LEU A 283 18.83 -11.37 55.76
N LYS A 284 19.96 -12.00 56.15
CA LYS A 284 20.07 -12.85 57.33
C LYS A 284 19.82 -12.11 58.65
N THR A 285 19.98 -10.80 58.68
CA THR A 285 19.65 -9.96 59.86
C THR A 285 18.15 -9.78 60.06
N LEU A 286 17.34 -10.08 59.03
CA LEU A 286 15.89 -10.06 59.07
C LEU A 286 15.38 -11.46 59.47
N VAL A 287 14.99 -11.64 60.74
CA VAL A 287 14.61 -12.91 61.35
C VAL A 287 13.55 -13.71 60.56
N SER A 288 12.74 -13.05 59.79
CA SER A 288 11.70 -13.68 58.94
C SER A 288 12.20 -14.26 57.62
N MET A 289 13.47 -14.04 57.26
CA MET A 289 14.04 -14.40 55.93
C MET A 289 15.20 -15.41 56.03
N GLU A 290 15.36 -16.13 57.13
CA GLU A 290 16.45 -17.12 57.32
C GLU A 290 16.49 -18.23 56.25
N ARG A 291 15.36 -18.50 55.58
CA ARG A 291 15.22 -19.52 54.51
C ARG A 291 15.24 -18.97 53.10
N MET A 292 15.33 -17.65 52.92
CA MET A 292 15.36 -17.01 51.60
C MET A 292 16.78 -16.58 51.27
N GLY A 293 17.26 -17.00 50.11
CA GLY A 293 18.50 -16.54 49.50
C GLY A 293 18.20 -15.69 48.29
N VAL A 294 19.05 -14.68 48.06
CA VAL A 294 19.04 -13.92 46.80
C VAL A 294 20.29 -14.33 46.03
N ASP A 295 20.11 -14.64 44.77
CA ASP A 295 21.20 -14.84 43.83
C ASP A 295 21.09 -13.81 42.70
N LEU A 296 22.24 -13.34 42.21
CA LEU A 296 22.32 -12.34 41.14
C LEU A 296 22.90 -13.02 39.93
N SER A 297 22.17 -13.01 38.81
CA SER A 297 22.62 -13.55 37.56
C SER A 297 22.49 -12.50 36.44
N ALA A 298 23.44 -12.49 35.53
CA ALA A 298 23.32 -11.76 34.26
C ALA A 298 22.56 -12.64 33.25
N ASP A 299 21.64 -12.03 32.51
CA ASP A 299 20.83 -12.71 31.49
C ASP A 299 20.69 -11.79 30.27
N ILE A 300 21.76 -11.67 29.49
CA ILE A 300 21.75 -10.93 28.23
C ILE A 300 21.34 -11.92 27.15
N THR A 301 20.17 -11.69 26.57
CA THR A 301 19.67 -12.48 25.43
C THR A 301 20.09 -11.87 24.09
N PHE A 302 20.01 -12.65 23.02
CA PHE A 302 20.25 -12.16 21.65
C PHE A 302 19.30 -11.00 21.31
N ASP A 303 18.04 -11.08 21.67
CA ASP A 303 17.05 -10.03 21.38
C ASP A 303 17.36 -8.72 22.16
N GLN A 304 17.82 -8.84 23.40
CA GLN A 304 18.26 -7.67 24.19
C GLN A 304 19.56 -7.08 23.60
N LEU A 305 20.51 -7.92 23.16
CA LEU A 305 21.71 -7.47 22.48
C LEU A 305 21.35 -6.58 21.28
N MET A 306 20.47 -7.10 20.41
CA MET A 306 20.08 -6.40 19.18
C MET A 306 19.26 -5.13 19.46
N LYS A 307 18.34 -5.17 20.44
CA LYS A 307 17.43 -4.07 20.71
C LYS A 307 18.05 -2.93 21.52
N ASP A 308 18.84 -3.27 22.54
CA ASP A 308 19.21 -2.31 23.58
C ASP A 308 20.72 -1.98 23.56
N LEU A 309 21.56 -2.85 22.97
CA LEU A 309 23.02 -2.72 23.03
C LEU A 309 23.65 -2.37 21.67
N ILE A 310 23.01 -2.73 20.56
CA ILE A 310 23.50 -2.33 19.23
C ILE A 310 22.90 -0.97 18.89
N LYS A 311 23.77 -0.02 18.56
CA LYS A 311 23.39 1.32 18.13
C LYS A 311 23.65 1.48 16.65
N TYR A 312 22.74 2.15 15.97
CA TYR A 312 22.91 2.58 14.59
C TYR A 312 23.38 4.02 14.57
N GLU A 313 24.45 4.27 13.84
CA GLU A 313 25.04 5.58 13.68
C GLU A 313 25.16 5.88 12.20
N TYR A 314 24.97 7.13 11.83
CA TYR A 314 25.20 7.58 10.46
C TYR A 314 26.66 7.99 10.32
N ILE A 315 27.23 7.78 9.15
CA ILE A 315 28.60 8.19 8.84
C ILE A 315 28.52 9.32 7.83
N GLU A 316 28.94 10.51 8.23
CA GLU A 316 29.10 11.66 7.35
C GLU A 316 30.54 12.16 7.48
N ASP A 317 31.27 12.22 6.35
CA ASP A 317 32.68 12.62 6.29
C ASP A 317 33.53 11.95 7.37
N GLU A 318 33.44 10.63 7.53
CA GLU A 318 34.16 9.81 8.53
C GLU A 318 33.75 10.08 10.00
N THR A 319 32.68 10.84 10.23
CA THR A 319 32.18 11.13 11.58
C THR A 319 30.89 10.35 11.83
N ASN A 320 30.83 9.63 12.95
CA ASN A 320 29.65 8.92 13.39
C ASN A 320 28.66 9.91 14.02
N ILE A 321 27.46 9.97 13.48
CA ILE A 321 26.37 10.82 13.96
C ILE A 321 25.31 9.92 14.57
N PRO A 322 24.98 10.09 15.88
CA PRO A 322 23.90 9.36 16.53
C PRO A 322 22.54 9.62 15.88
N GLU A 323 21.63 8.63 15.95
CA GLU A 323 20.30 8.69 15.35
C GLU A 323 19.48 9.92 15.79
N ASP A 324 19.57 10.31 17.04
CA ASP A 324 18.85 11.45 17.64
C ASP A 324 19.31 12.83 17.12
N GLN A 325 20.46 12.89 16.47
CA GLN A 325 20.99 14.12 15.85
C GLN A 325 20.66 14.22 14.36
N PHE A 326 20.02 13.21 13.79
CA PHE A 326 19.71 13.19 12.37
C PHE A 326 18.45 14.00 12.07
N GLY A 327 18.45 14.74 10.97
CA GLY A 327 17.31 15.58 10.57
C GLY A 327 16.08 14.72 10.21
N LEU A 328 14.90 15.10 10.68
CA LEU A 328 13.62 14.37 10.48
C LEU A 328 13.37 13.97 9.02
N GLY A 329 13.79 14.78 8.05
CA GLY A 329 13.62 14.47 6.64
C GLY A 329 14.42 13.26 6.18
N TYR A 330 15.68 13.17 6.61
CA TYR A 330 16.53 11.99 6.34
C TYR A 330 16.02 10.76 7.07
N THR A 331 15.65 10.92 8.34
CA THR A 331 15.06 9.84 9.13
C THR A 331 13.82 9.26 8.44
N ASN A 332 12.93 10.12 7.92
CA ASN A 332 11.75 9.68 7.19
C ASN A 332 12.11 8.90 5.91
N LEU A 333 13.05 9.42 5.12
CA LEU A 333 13.51 8.74 3.90
C LEU A 333 14.07 7.35 4.22
N VAL A 334 14.96 7.25 5.22
CA VAL A 334 15.57 5.98 5.60
C VAL A 334 14.53 5.02 6.18
N MET A 335 13.52 5.52 6.91
CA MET A 335 12.40 4.71 7.40
C MET A 335 11.54 4.12 6.27
N ILE A 336 11.27 4.90 5.22
CA ILE A 336 10.57 4.39 4.03
C ILE A 336 11.40 3.25 3.42
N ILE A 337 12.70 3.46 3.20
CA ILE A 337 13.61 2.45 2.63
C ILE A 337 13.68 1.21 3.54
N ALA A 338 13.84 1.38 4.85
CA ALA A 338 13.90 0.27 5.80
C ALA A 338 12.59 -0.55 5.81
N THR A 339 11.44 0.12 5.66
CA THR A 339 10.15 -0.56 5.59
C THR A 339 10.02 -1.38 4.29
N ILE A 340 10.50 -0.84 3.16
CA ILE A 340 10.55 -1.58 1.89
C ILE A 340 11.49 -2.79 2.03
N MET A 341 12.66 -2.60 2.65
CA MET A 341 13.61 -3.69 2.90
C MET A 341 12.99 -4.80 3.76
N ASP A 342 12.33 -4.46 4.87
CA ASP A 342 11.67 -5.45 5.74
C ASP A 342 10.58 -6.22 4.97
N TYR A 343 9.78 -5.52 4.17
CA TYR A 343 8.78 -6.15 3.32
C TYR A 343 9.41 -7.12 2.30
N MET A 344 10.46 -6.69 1.59
CA MET A 344 11.13 -7.52 0.60
C MET A 344 11.87 -8.72 1.22
N GLU A 345 12.42 -8.54 2.43
CA GLU A 345 13.04 -9.67 3.17
C GLU A 345 12.02 -10.77 3.49
N ARG A 346 10.79 -10.39 3.82
CA ARG A 346 9.71 -11.32 4.21
C ARG A 346 8.90 -11.81 3.04
N TYR A 347 9.10 -11.26 1.85
CA TYR A 347 8.30 -11.59 0.68
C TYR A 347 8.46 -13.06 0.29
N PRO A 348 7.37 -13.86 0.24
CA PRO A 348 7.46 -15.30 0.02
C PRO A 348 7.93 -15.62 -1.40
N ASP A 349 8.86 -16.57 -1.55
CA ASP A 349 9.34 -17.02 -2.87
C ASP A 349 8.21 -17.56 -3.76
N SER A 350 7.14 -18.12 -3.14
CA SER A 350 5.97 -18.63 -3.86
C SER A 350 5.11 -17.54 -4.48
N SER A 351 5.25 -16.26 -4.06
CA SER A 351 4.44 -15.15 -4.53
C SER A 351 5.03 -14.45 -5.75
N PHE A 352 6.30 -14.70 -6.11
CA PHE A 352 7.01 -13.95 -7.14
C PHE A 352 6.32 -13.89 -8.50
N ASN A 353 5.85 -15.01 -9.00
CA ASN A 353 5.22 -15.10 -10.32
C ASN A 353 3.71 -15.41 -10.23
N SER A 354 3.13 -15.32 -9.04
CA SER A 354 1.73 -15.70 -8.82
C SER A 354 0.86 -14.56 -8.30
N LYS A 355 1.47 -13.43 -7.90
CA LYS A 355 0.77 -12.28 -7.36
C LYS A 355 1.29 -10.98 -7.95
N ILE A 356 0.39 -10.01 -8.05
CA ILE A 356 0.72 -8.62 -8.34
C ILE A 356 1.24 -7.98 -7.05
N ASN A 357 2.45 -7.45 -7.09
CA ASN A 357 3.07 -6.80 -5.95
C ASN A 357 2.86 -5.29 -6.02
N LEU A 358 2.16 -4.73 -5.03
CA LEU A 358 1.86 -3.31 -4.91
C LEU A 358 2.56 -2.73 -3.69
N ILE A 359 3.26 -1.61 -3.87
CA ILE A 359 3.87 -0.83 -2.78
C ILE A 359 3.24 0.56 -2.80
N SER A 360 2.49 0.88 -1.76
CA SER A 360 1.89 2.21 -1.59
C SER A 360 2.70 3.04 -0.60
N ILE A 361 3.07 4.26 -1.00
CA ILE A 361 3.78 5.22 -0.16
C ILE A 361 2.91 6.47 -0.02
N GLU A 362 2.40 6.71 1.20
CA GLU A 362 1.52 7.84 1.47
C GLU A 362 2.31 9.05 1.99
N GLU A 363 2.17 10.17 1.28
CA GLU A 363 2.72 11.49 1.62
C GLU A 363 4.21 11.46 2.02
N PRO A 364 5.11 10.90 1.16
CA PRO A 364 6.53 10.77 1.46
C PRO A 364 7.21 12.12 1.72
N GLU A 365 6.67 13.21 1.20
CA GLU A 365 7.17 14.58 1.38
C GLU A 365 7.17 15.06 2.83
N THR A 366 6.47 14.38 3.72
CA THR A 366 6.36 14.79 5.13
C THR A 366 7.73 14.91 5.76
N PHE A 367 8.05 16.09 6.29
CA PHE A 367 9.36 16.49 6.84
C PHE A 367 10.53 16.56 5.84
N MET A 368 10.34 16.20 4.56
CA MET A 368 11.42 16.26 3.57
C MET A 368 11.59 17.65 2.98
N HIS A 369 12.84 18.12 2.92
CA HIS A 369 13.18 19.31 2.15
C HIS A 369 12.93 19.07 0.64
N PRO A 370 12.52 20.10 -0.14
CA PRO A 370 12.25 19.95 -1.58
C PRO A 370 13.29 19.16 -2.38
N GLN A 371 14.58 19.41 -2.16
CA GLN A 371 15.65 18.68 -2.84
C GLN A 371 15.65 17.16 -2.53
N MET A 372 15.29 16.79 -1.31
CA MET A 372 15.16 15.38 -0.93
C MET A 372 13.95 14.72 -1.57
N GLN A 373 12.83 15.46 -1.72
CA GLN A 373 11.64 14.97 -2.42
C GLN A 373 11.96 14.66 -3.89
N GLU A 374 12.77 15.52 -4.54
CA GLU A 374 13.23 15.28 -5.92
C GLU A 374 14.14 14.06 -6.01
N LEU A 375 15.10 13.91 -5.10
CA LEU A 375 15.98 12.76 -5.05
C LEU A 375 15.20 11.47 -4.76
N PHE A 376 14.22 11.52 -3.87
CA PHE A 376 13.36 10.40 -3.55
C PHE A 376 12.66 9.88 -4.80
N ILE A 377 11.92 10.71 -5.51
CA ILE A 377 11.14 10.28 -6.68
C ILE A 377 12.03 9.80 -7.83
N LYS A 378 13.23 10.37 -7.97
CA LYS A 378 14.20 9.94 -8.98
C LYS A 378 14.78 8.55 -8.71
N ASN A 379 15.02 8.21 -7.44
CA ASN A 379 15.79 7.03 -7.10
C ASN A 379 14.98 5.89 -6.49
N ILE A 380 13.68 6.09 -6.20
CA ILE A 380 12.88 5.08 -5.51
C ILE A 380 12.79 3.75 -6.27
N ASN A 381 12.62 3.79 -7.59
CA ASN A 381 12.55 2.58 -8.42
C ASN A 381 13.89 1.83 -8.44
N GLU A 382 14.99 2.57 -8.63
CA GLU A 382 16.31 1.97 -8.61
C GLU A 382 16.63 1.37 -7.24
N THR A 383 16.25 2.05 -6.16
CA THR A 383 16.38 1.52 -4.80
C THR A 383 15.64 0.19 -4.64
N ILE A 384 14.40 0.10 -5.12
CA ILE A 384 13.62 -1.13 -5.05
C ILE A 384 14.24 -2.21 -5.94
N ARG A 385 14.67 -1.87 -7.16
CA ARG A 385 15.36 -2.79 -8.06
C ARG A 385 16.64 -3.36 -7.45
N VAL A 386 17.48 -2.52 -6.85
CA VAL A 386 18.69 -2.97 -6.15
C VAL A 386 18.37 -3.92 -4.99
N LEU A 387 17.32 -3.62 -4.22
CA LEU A 387 16.86 -4.49 -3.14
C LEU A 387 16.39 -5.85 -3.64
N LEU A 388 15.69 -5.89 -4.76
CA LEU A 388 15.20 -7.13 -5.38
C LEU A 388 16.32 -7.94 -6.01
N SER A 389 17.22 -7.31 -6.76
CA SER A 389 18.35 -7.98 -7.41
C SER A 389 19.34 -8.59 -6.41
N SER A 390 19.48 -8.01 -5.22
CA SER A 390 20.32 -8.56 -4.15
C SER A 390 19.86 -9.96 -3.66
N LYS A 391 18.69 -10.41 -4.10
CA LYS A 391 18.08 -11.68 -3.71
C LYS A 391 17.89 -12.66 -4.87
N ASP A 392 18.47 -12.38 -6.04
CA ASP A 392 18.23 -13.12 -7.29
C ASP A 392 16.73 -13.20 -7.65
N LYS A 393 15.98 -12.14 -7.33
CA LYS A 393 14.53 -12.08 -7.49
C LYS A 393 14.16 -11.02 -8.52
N ASP A 394 13.57 -11.44 -9.61
CA ASP A 394 13.00 -10.56 -10.63
C ASP A 394 11.50 -10.40 -10.33
N VAL A 395 11.16 -9.44 -9.49
CA VAL A 395 9.78 -9.12 -9.12
C VAL A 395 9.39 -7.79 -9.70
N ASN A 396 8.38 -7.81 -10.54
CA ASN A 396 7.73 -6.58 -11.00
C ASN A 396 6.89 -6.01 -9.86
N SER A 397 7.29 -4.87 -9.32
CA SER A 397 6.55 -4.15 -8.28
C SER A 397 5.97 -2.87 -8.84
N GLN A 398 4.66 -2.68 -8.68
CA GLN A 398 4.01 -1.41 -8.98
C GLN A 398 4.03 -0.52 -7.74
N ILE A 399 4.50 0.71 -7.91
CA ILE A 399 4.59 1.70 -6.84
C ILE A 399 3.47 2.71 -6.99
N ILE A 400 2.75 2.96 -5.90
CA ILE A 400 1.67 3.95 -5.84
C ILE A 400 2.07 5.00 -4.82
N ILE A 401 2.28 6.24 -5.25
CA ILE A 401 2.64 7.35 -4.37
C ILE A 401 1.47 8.33 -4.30
N THR A 402 0.96 8.56 -3.10
CA THR A 402 0.01 9.65 -2.87
C THR A 402 0.75 10.87 -2.35
N THR A 403 0.53 12.03 -2.97
CA THR A 403 1.23 13.27 -2.58
C THR A 403 0.37 14.50 -2.81
N HIS A 404 0.71 15.58 -2.12
CA HIS A 404 0.25 16.93 -2.43
C HIS A 404 1.42 17.87 -2.78
N SER A 405 2.63 17.31 -2.92
CA SER A 405 3.84 18.07 -3.23
C SER A 405 3.98 18.35 -4.72
N SER A 406 4.08 19.64 -5.04
CA SER A 406 4.44 20.10 -6.39
C SER A 406 5.88 19.73 -6.78
N HIS A 407 6.79 19.55 -5.81
CA HIS A 407 8.18 19.17 -6.07
C HIS A 407 8.27 17.73 -6.57
N ILE A 408 7.54 16.79 -5.91
CA ILE A 408 7.45 15.39 -6.36
C ILE A 408 6.84 15.32 -7.76
N LEU A 409 5.74 16.06 -7.99
CA LEU A 409 5.08 16.10 -9.30
C LEU A 409 6.02 16.62 -10.39
N ASN A 410 6.61 17.80 -10.17
CA ASN A 410 7.52 18.41 -11.15
C ASN A 410 8.73 17.52 -11.43
N SER A 411 9.31 16.93 -10.39
CA SER A 411 10.46 16.05 -10.56
C SER A 411 10.11 14.80 -11.37
N LYS A 412 8.92 14.21 -11.14
CA LYS A 412 8.45 13.08 -11.96
C LYS A 412 8.29 13.50 -13.43
N ILE A 413 7.58 14.60 -13.71
CA ILE A 413 7.35 15.07 -15.08
C ILE A 413 8.69 15.37 -15.78
N HIS A 414 9.61 16.07 -15.11
CA HIS A 414 10.92 16.41 -15.70
C HIS A 414 11.82 15.21 -15.92
N SER A 415 11.76 14.20 -15.06
CA SER A 415 12.61 13.02 -15.18
C SER A 415 12.11 12.03 -16.23
N THR A 416 10.78 11.90 -16.38
CA THR A 416 10.18 10.99 -17.36
C THR A 416 9.78 11.68 -18.66
N ASN A 417 9.79 13.02 -18.71
CA ASN A 417 9.30 13.84 -19.81
C ASN A 417 7.86 13.46 -20.27
N THR A 418 7.02 12.99 -19.34
CA THR A 418 5.66 12.55 -19.64
C THR A 418 4.71 12.89 -18.49
N PHE A 419 3.43 13.09 -18.81
CA PHE A 419 2.33 13.20 -17.85
C PHE A 419 1.65 11.86 -17.55
N ASN A 420 2.07 10.80 -18.21
CA ASN A 420 1.50 9.47 -17.96
C ASN A 420 1.75 9.02 -16.52
N ASN A 421 0.93 8.10 -16.03
CA ASN A 421 0.97 7.59 -14.65
C ASN A 421 0.75 8.67 -13.57
N ILE A 422 -0.02 9.71 -13.90
CA ILE A 422 -0.43 10.74 -12.94
C ILE A 422 -1.95 10.78 -12.88
N CYS A 423 -2.50 10.53 -11.71
CA CYS A 423 -3.93 10.64 -11.43
C CYS A 423 -4.19 11.89 -10.57
N TYR A 424 -4.92 12.84 -11.11
CA TYR A 424 -5.31 14.06 -10.40
C TYR A 424 -6.69 13.88 -9.77
N LEU A 425 -6.76 14.05 -8.45
CA LEU A 425 -8.00 14.02 -7.68
C LEU A 425 -8.43 15.43 -7.30
N HIS A 426 -9.68 15.73 -7.61
CA HIS A 426 -10.33 16.95 -7.17
C HIS A 426 -11.75 16.66 -6.65
N GLU A 427 -12.34 17.61 -5.97
CA GLU A 427 -13.71 17.49 -5.49
C GLU A 427 -14.65 18.22 -6.45
N GLU A 428 -15.61 17.46 -7.01
CA GLU A 428 -16.69 18.02 -7.82
C GLU A 428 -18.04 17.69 -7.17
N LYS A 429 -18.85 18.71 -6.90
CA LYS A 429 -20.18 18.55 -6.27
C LYS A 429 -20.17 17.67 -5.00
N ARG A 430 -19.12 17.76 -4.18
CA ARG A 430 -18.86 16.96 -2.96
C ARG A 430 -18.49 15.49 -3.20
N ASN A 431 -18.33 15.06 -4.43
CA ASN A 431 -17.76 13.77 -4.76
C ASN A 431 -16.30 13.92 -5.19
N ALA A 432 -15.51 12.86 -5.02
CA ALA A 432 -14.18 12.78 -5.58
C ALA A 432 -14.30 12.50 -7.09
N SER A 433 -13.55 13.26 -7.87
CA SER A 433 -13.43 13.10 -9.30
C SER A 433 -11.97 12.79 -9.64
N VAL A 434 -11.75 11.78 -10.49
CA VAL A 434 -10.44 11.34 -10.95
C VAL A 434 -10.23 11.78 -12.38
N THR A 435 -9.12 12.47 -12.62
CA THR A 435 -8.63 12.78 -13.97
C THR A 435 -7.28 12.09 -14.16
N ASN A 436 -7.23 11.11 -15.04
CA ASN A 436 -5.99 10.44 -15.41
C ASN A 436 -5.29 11.29 -16.47
N LEU A 437 -4.09 11.81 -16.16
CA LEU A 437 -3.33 12.65 -17.06
C LEU A 437 -2.62 11.78 -18.10
N CYS A 438 -2.58 12.26 -19.31
CA CYS A 438 -1.75 11.71 -20.39
C CYS A 438 -1.29 12.84 -21.31
N ASN A 439 -0.25 12.60 -22.09
CA ASN A 439 0.32 13.61 -22.99
C ASN A 439 -0.70 14.19 -23.97
N LYS A 440 -1.67 13.37 -24.42
CA LYS A 440 -2.75 13.83 -25.33
C LYS A 440 -3.72 14.84 -24.69
N ILE A 441 -3.91 14.80 -23.36
CA ILE A 441 -4.80 15.71 -22.65
C ILE A 441 -4.09 17.05 -22.36
N VAL A 442 -2.78 17.02 -22.14
CA VAL A 442 -2.00 18.18 -21.69
C VAL A 442 -1.45 19.02 -22.84
N MET A 443 -1.27 18.43 -24.03
CA MET A 443 -0.87 19.12 -25.26
C MET A 443 -2.14 19.52 -26.05
N PRO A 444 -2.62 20.78 -25.99
CA PRO A 444 -3.72 21.19 -26.83
C PRO A 444 -3.28 21.14 -28.29
N ASN A 445 -4.11 20.54 -29.14
CA ASN A 445 -3.92 20.62 -30.58
C ASN A 445 -3.79 22.09 -30.99
N GLU A 446 -2.74 22.47 -31.70
CA GLU A 446 -2.47 23.82 -32.19
C GLU A 446 -3.56 24.39 -33.13
N SER A 447 -4.66 23.67 -33.35
CA SER A 447 -5.70 24.03 -34.33
C SER A 447 -7.08 24.40 -33.77
N GLU A 448 -7.30 24.43 -32.47
CA GLU A 448 -8.58 24.90 -31.91
C GLU A 448 -8.40 26.04 -30.93
N ASN A 449 -8.57 27.26 -31.46
CA ASN A 449 -8.84 28.46 -30.68
C ASN A 449 -10.24 28.39 -30.07
N GLU A 450 -10.38 27.71 -28.92
CA GLU A 450 -11.48 27.93 -27.98
C GLU A 450 -10.94 27.80 -26.56
N GLU A 451 -11.34 28.76 -25.74
CA GLU A 451 -10.92 29.05 -24.39
C GLU A 451 -10.65 27.78 -23.54
N SER A 452 -9.41 27.30 -23.59
CA SER A 452 -8.96 26.30 -22.62
C SER A 452 -8.76 27.00 -21.30
N GLU A 453 -9.57 26.69 -20.29
CA GLU A 453 -9.24 26.99 -18.90
C GLU A 453 -7.85 26.40 -18.64
N SER A 454 -6.86 27.27 -18.64
CA SER A 454 -5.48 26.89 -18.30
C SER A 454 -5.49 26.29 -16.91
N PHE A 455 -5.06 25.02 -16.79
CA PHE A 455 -4.76 24.42 -15.50
C PHE A 455 -3.73 25.30 -14.77
N LYS A 456 -4.19 26.11 -13.84
CA LYS A 456 -3.33 26.80 -12.88
C LYS A 456 -3.09 25.84 -11.73
N PHE A 457 -1.90 25.24 -11.70
CA PHE A 457 -1.38 24.49 -10.56
C PHE A 457 -1.00 25.44 -9.41
#